data_64698f42b450c823b38349116b420aeb
#
_entry.id   64698f42b450c823b38349116b420aeb
#
_cell.length_a   1.000
_cell.length_b   1.000
_cell.length_c   1.000
_cell.angle_alpha   90.00
_cell.angle_beta   90.00
_cell.angle_gamma   90.00
#
_symmetry.space_group_name_H-M   'P 1'
#
loop_
_entity.id
_entity.type
_entity.pdbx_description
1 polymer ?
#
loop_
_entity_poly.entity_id
_entity_poly.type
_entity_poly.pdbx_seq_one_letter_code
_entity_poly.pdbx_strand_id
1 'polypeptide(L)'
;MRVADFSFELPESLIAHYPQAQRSGCRLLSLDGPSGDLTHGVFTDLLETLEPGDLLVFNNTRVIPARMFGRKVSGGKIEVLVERVLEDRKSTRLNS
;
A
#
# COMPACT_ATOMS: atom_id res chain seq x y z
N MET A 1 19.88 -3.19 12.80
CA MET A 1 18.49 -3.49 12.45
C MET A 1 18.48 -4.46 11.27
N ARG A 2 17.85 -5.60 11.43
CA ARG A 2 17.79 -6.66 10.40
C ARG A 2 16.40 -6.68 9.78
N VAL A 3 16.28 -7.13 8.54
CA VAL A 3 14.98 -7.33 7.90
C VAL A 3 14.11 -8.31 8.72
N ALA A 4 14.75 -9.34 9.31
CA ALA A 4 14.06 -10.31 10.15
C ALA A 4 13.40 -9.69 11.39
N ASP A 5 13.91 -8.56 11.89
CA ASP A 5 13.34 -7.88 13.05
C ASP A 5 11.93 -7.32 12.76
N PHE A 6 11.61 -7.17 11.48
CA PHE A 6 10.30 -6.69 11.02
C PHE A 6 9.42 -7.82 10.48
N SER A 7 9.89 -9.06 10.57
CA SER A 7 9.14 -10.21 10.11
C SER A 7 8.18 -10.68 11.19
N PHE A 8 6.95 -10.94 10.81
CA PHE A 8 5.94 -11.48 11.71
C PHE A 8 4.92 -12.29 10.92
N GLU A 9 4.19 -13.14 11.60
CA GLU A 9 3.11 -13.89 10.99
C GLU A 9 1.89 -12.97 10.80
N LEU A 10 1.49 -12.78 9.55
CA LEU A 10 0.31 -11.99 9.20
C LEU A 10 -0.80 -12.92 8.70
N PRO A 11 -1.86 -13.15 9.49
CA PRO A 11 -2.99 -13.94 9.02
C PRO A 11 -3.65 -13.28 7.81
N GLU A 12 -4.00 -14.07 6.80
CA GLU A 12 -4.66 -13.61 5.59
C GLU A 12 -5.96 -12.86 5.88
N SER A 13 -6.67 -13.29 6.92
CA SER A 13 -7.93 -12.68 7.36
C SER A 13 -7.79 -11.22 7.80
N LEU A 14 -6.58 -10.77 8.12
CA LEU A 14 -6.32 -9.39 8.52
C LEU A 14 -5.97 -8.47 7.36
N ILE A 15 -5.84 -9.02 6.16
CA ILE A 15 -5.56 -8.23 4.95
C ILE A 15 -6.89 -7.82 4.32
N ALA A 16 -7.09 -6.51 4.20
CA ALA A 16 -8.28 -5.99 3.55
C ALA A 16 -8.23 -6.22 2.04
N HIS A 17 -9.33 -6.70 1.46
CA HIS A 17 -9.45 -6.93 0.02
C HIS A 17 -10.37 -5.94 -0.67
N TYR A 18 -11.16 -5.18 0.09
CA TYR A 18 -12.13 -4.23 -0.44
C TYR A 18 -12.01 -2.89 0.27
N PRO A 19 -12.17 -1.77 -0.46
CA PRO A 19 -12.20 -0.46 0.18
C PRO A 19 -13.49 -0.27 0.96
N GLN A 20 -13.47 0.66 1.91
CA GLN A 20 -14.67 1.06 2.63
C GLN A 20 -15.65 1.79 1.68
N ALA A 21 -16.95 1.67 1.97
CA ALA A 21 -17.99 2.34 1.20
C ALA A 21 -17.79 3.86 1.20
N GLN A 22 -17.42 4.42 2.36
CA GLN A 22 -16.96 5.80 2.48
C GLN A 22 -15.43 5.80 2.58
N ARG A 23 -14.78 6.56 1.72
CA ARG A 23 -13.32 6.62 1.67
C ARG A 23 -12.70 7.10 2.98
N SER A 24 -13.37 8.00 3.69
CA SER A 24 -12.93 8.52 4.98
C SER A 24 -13.35 7.65 6.17
N GLY A 25 -14.05 6.53 5.93
CA GLY A 25 -14.51 5.62 6.97
C GLY A 25 -13.49 4.60 7.43
N CYS A 26 -12.25 4.69 6.96
CA CYS A 26 -11.19 3.76 7.34
C CYS A 26 -10.79 3.95 8.80
N ARG A 27 -10.33 2.85 9.41
CA ARG A 27 -9.80 2.89 10.76
C ARG A 27 -8.47 3.62 10.80
N LEU A 28 -8.21 4.27 11.91
CA LEU A 28 -6.95 4.97 12.20
C LEU A 28 -6.34 4.38 13.45
N LEU A 29 -5.05 4.07 13.38
CA LEU A 29 -4.27 3.68 14.54
C LEU A 29 -3.27 4.80 14.85
N SER A 30 -3.37 5.37 16.05
CA SER A 30 -2.44 6.40 16.50
C SER A 30 -1.43 5.81 17.46
N LEU A 31 -0.16 6.06 17.19
CA LEU A 31 0.96 5.64 18.05
C LEU A 31 1.62 6.87 18.63
N ASP A 32 1.64 6.96 19.95
CA ASP A 32 2.43 7.98 20.65
C ASP A 32 3.89 7.48 20.75
N GLY A 33 4.79 8.16 20.06
CA GLY A 33 6.20 7.74 20.00
C GLY A 33 6.87 7.67 21.39
N PRO A 34 6.75 8.71 22.23
CA PRO A 34 7.40 8.72 23.54
C PRO A 34 6.90 7.63 24.49
N SER A 35 5.60 7.40 24.55
CA SER A 35 5.00 6.45 25.49
C SER A 35 4.79 5.05 24.91
N GLY A 36 4.70 4.94 23.58
CA GLY A 36 4.32 3.71 22.91
C GLY A 36 2.83 3.39 22.96
N ASP A 37 2.01 4.30 23.48
CA ASP A 37 0.58 4.09 23.59
C ASP A 37 -0.09 4.06 22.22
N LEU A 38 -1.05 3.13 22.09
CA LEU A 38 -1.84 2.96 20.86
C LEU A 38 -3.28 3.41 21.12
N THR A 39 -3.82 4.19 20.20
CA THR A 39 -5.20 4.63 20.24
C THR A 39 -5.89 4.27 18.92
N HIS A 40 -7.02 3.58 19.00
CA HIS A 40 -7.84 3.25 17.83
C HIS A 40 -8.87 4.35 17.58
N GLY A 41 -9.03 4.69 16.31
CA GLY A 41 -9.99 5.71 15.90
C GLY A 41 -10.40 5.52 14.45
N VAL A 42 -10.97 6.55 13.86
CA VAL A 42 -11.35 6.63 12.45
C VAL A 42 -10.51 7.70 11.76
N PHE A 43 -10.38 7.59 10.47
CA PHE A 43 -9.52 8.49 9.69
C PHE A 43 -9.84 9.98 9.91
N THR A 44 -11.13 10.31 10.09
CA THR A 44 -11.55 11.70 10.34
C THR A 44 -11.01 12.26 11.65
N ASP A 45 -10.63 11.42 12.59
CA ASP A 45 -10.03 11.86 13.86
C ASP A 45 -8.66 12.53 13.64
N LEU A 46 -8.04 12.33 12.48
CA LEU A 46 -6.79 12.98 12.12
C LEU A 46 -6.90 14.50 12.15
N LEU A 47 -8.08 15.04 11.85
CA LEU A 47 -8.31 16.49 11.86
C LEU A 47 -8.11 17.11 13.26
N GLU A 48 -8.35 16.34 14.30
CA GLU A 48 -8.17 16.81 15.69
C GLU A 48 -6.70 16.89 16.11
N THR A 49 -5.83 16.17 15.40
CA THR A 49 -4.40 16.13 15.71
C THR A 49 -3.60 17.17 14.94
N LEU A 50 -4.18 17.76 13.89
CA LEU A 50 -3.52 18.74 13.06
C LEU A 50 -3.67 20.15 13.65
N GLU A 51 -2.59 20.91 13.58
CA GLU A 51 -2.52 22.28 14.09
C GLU A 51 -2.17 23.25 12.94
N PRO A 52 -2.55 24.54 13.08
CA PRO A 52 -2.12 25.55 12.10
C PRO A 52 -0.60 25.59 12.01
N GLY A 53 -0.09 25.60 10.80
CA GLY A 53 1.36 25.59 10.54
C GLY A 53 1.93 24.21 10.28
N ASP A 54 1.19 23.15 10.49
CA ASP A 54 1.63 21.80 10.15
C ASP A 54 1.78 21.65 8.63
N LEU A 55 2.81 20.93 8.21
CA LEU A 55 3.04 20.60 6.82
C LEU A 55 2.60 19.17 6.53
N LEU A 56 1.63 19.03 5.64
CA LEU A 56 1.16 17.73 5.18
C LEU A 56 1.80 17.40 3.83
N VAL A 57 2.49 16.28 3.76
CA VAL A 57 3.15 15.82 2.54
C VAL A 57 2.40 14.60 2.01
N PHE A 58 1.96 14.68 0.75
CA PHE A 58 1.20 13.61 0.11
C PHE A 58 1.92 13.09 -1.12
N ASN A 59 1.67 11.82 -1.41
CA ASN A 59 2.03 11.24 -2.69
C ASN A 59 0.80 11.35 -3.61
N ASN A 60 0.94 12.10 -4.72
CA ASN A 60 -0.14 12.28 -5.69
C ASN A 60 0.04 11.44 -6.94
N THR A 61 0.91 10.45 -6.91
CA THR A 61 1.07 9.52 -8.04
C THR A 61 -0.20 8.71 -8.24
N ARG A 62 -0.52 8.45 -9.50
CA ARG A 62 -1.66 7.60 -9.85
C ARG A 62 -1.18 6.17 -10.04
N VAL A 63 -1.85 5.25 -9.37
CA VAL A 63 -1.61 3.82 -9.57
C VAL A 63 -2.23 3.42 -10.91
N ILE A 64 -1.42 2.76 -11.75
CA ILE A 64 -1.87 2.20 -13.02
C ILE A 64 -2.02 0.68 -12.88
N PRO A 65 -2.89 0.02 -13.66
CA PRO A 65 -2.96 -1.44 -13.71
C PRO A 65 -1.70 -1.96 -14.42
N ALA A 66 -0.68 -2.28 -13.63
CA ALA A 66 0.66 -2.61 -14.14
C ALA A 66 0.94 -4.11 -14.17
N ARG A 67 0.08 -4.92 -13.55
CA ARG A 67 0.26 -6.37 -13.46
C ARG A 67 -0.62 -7.07 -14.50
N MET A 68 0.01 -7.88 -15.34
CA MET A 68 -0.68 -8.66 -16.37
C MET A 68 -0.38 -10.13 -16.19
N PHE A 69 -1.40 -10.97 -16.41
CA PHE A 69 -1.27 -12.42 -16.34
C PHE A 69 -1.42 -13.02 -17.71
N GLY A 70 -0.62 -14.04 -17.99
CA GLY A 70 -0.67 -14.74 -19.25
C GLY A 70 -0.24 -16.19 -19.10
N ARG A 71 -0.17 -16.89 -20.22
CA ARG A 71 0.31 -18.26 -20.29
C ARG A 71 1.36 -18.41 -21.36
N LYS A 72 2.37 -19.23 -21.07
CA LYS A 72 3.34 -19.66 -22.07
C LYS A 72 2.66 -20.62 -23.06
N VAL A 73 3.22 -20.73 -24.26
CA VAL A 73 2.77 -21.72 -25.25
C VAL A 73 2.82 -23.14 -24.67
N SER A 74 3.78 -23.40 -23.79
CA SER A 74 3.92 -24.67 -23.06
C SER A 74 2.86 -24.92 -21.97
N GLY A 75 1.97 -23.94 -21.69
CA GLY A 75 0.93 -24.04 -20.67
C GLY A 75 1.30 -23.45 -19.31
N GLY A 76 2.54 -23.05 -19.09
CA GLY A 76 2.98 -22.41 -17.86
C GLY A 76 2.38 -21.01 -17.69
N LYS A 77 2.01 -20.66 -16.45
CA LYS A 77 1.51 -19.32 -16.12
C LYS A 77 2.67 -18.33 -16.06
N ILE A 78 2.44 -17.13 -16.55
CA ILE A 78 3.38 -16.01 -16.44
C ILE A 78 2.69 -14.80 -15.87
N GLU A 79 3.47 -13.99 -15.16
CA GLU A 79 3.05 -12.70 -14.65
C GLU A 79 4.03 -11.66 -15.16
N VAL A 80 3.50 -10.58 -15.73
CA VAL A 80 4.28 -9.46 -16.24
C VAL A 80 3.93 -8.23 -15.43
N LEU A 81 4.94 -7.58 -14.86
CA LEU A 81 4.80 -6.34 -14.12
C LEU A 81 5.47 -5.21 -14.87
N VAL A 82 4.73 -4.16 -15.17
CA VAL A 82 5.28 -2.95 -15.78
C VAL A 82 6.02 -2.17 -14.69
N GLU A 83 7.33 -2.05 -14.83
CA GLU A 83 8.19 -1.35 -13.88
C GLU A 83 8.32 0.12 -14.22
N ARG A 84 8.44 0.43 -15.49
CA ARG A 84 8.60 1.81 -15.98
C ARG A 84 8.01 1.92 -17.38
N VAL A 85 7.30 3.01 -17.62
CA VAL A 85 6.84 3.36 -18.97
C VAL A 85 7.82 4.36 -19.57
N LEU A 86 8.49 3.94 -20.63
CA LEU A 86 9.38 4.78 -21.44
C LEU A 86 8.63 5.28 -22.66
N GLU A 87 9.15 6.31 -23.33
CA GLU A 87 8.57 6.81 -24.55
C GLU A 87 8.48 5.73 -25.66
N ASP A 88 9.45 4.82 -25.71
CA ASP A 88 9.47 3.69 -26.63
C ASP A 88 8.66 2.49 -26.13
N ARG A 89 8.10 2.53 -24.94
CA ARG A 89 7.23 1.51 -24.34
C ARG A 89 7.85 0.12 -24.20
N LYS A 90 9.16 0.04 -23.99
CA LYS A 90 9.89 -1.23 -23.95
C LYS A 90 10.28 -1.70 -22.56
N SER A 91 9.91 -0.99 -21.50
CA SER A 91 10.33 -1.33 -20.14
C SER A 91 9.31 -2.22 -19.47
N THR A 92 9.53 -3.52 -19.51
CA THR A 92 8.74 -4.51 -18.79
C THR A 92 9.65 -5.44 -18.01
N ARG A 93 9.18 -5.91 -16.86
CA ARG A 93 9.87 -6.90 -16.06
C ARG A 93 9.03 -8.17 -15.99
N LEU A 94 9.64 -9.30 -16.32
CA LEU A 94 8.98 -10.59 -16.32
C LEU A 94 9.26 -11.33 -15.02
N ASN A 95 8.21 -11.68 -14.30
CA ASN A 95 8.26 -12.56 -13.13
C ASN A 95 7.57 -13.88 -13.47
N SER A 96 8.30 -14.95 -13.25
CA SER A 96 7.81 -16.31 -13.53
C SER A 96 7.71 -17.14 -12.26
#